data_6957df4ad9fbbfce7ed8612124f0bf1d
#
_entry.id   6957df4ad9fbbfce7ed8612124f0bf1d
#
_cell.length_a   1.000
_cell.length_b   1.000
_cell.length_c   1.000
_cell.angle_alpha   90.00
_cell.angle_beta   90.00
_cell.angle_gamma   90.00
#
_symmetry.space_group_name_H-M   'P 1'
#
loop_
_entity.id
_entity.type
_entity.pdbx_description
1 polymer ?
#
loop_
_entity_poly.entity_id
_entity_poly.type
_entity_poly.pdbx_seq_one_letter_code
_entity_poly.pdbx_strand_id
1 'polypeptide(L)'
;MRRLCLITLLASSLLYGCAGEMHVARDTPRSLALNWDRSEWRFCDTPECAKPTPKTVLLVASPPLVESVAQKQKEPARTITTTRTISLPFKFASAKVTVQAEKIIRNAFEQQGTVNSILVIGRTDDLGSQVFNDRMAKQRAVAVAETLKRQGVQGDIEIRSQGKCCYTTTNSSEESRAKNRRVDLHISTTQKE
;
A
#
# COMPACT_ATOMS: atom_id res chain seq x y z
N MET A 1 -39.38 -62.87 2.32
CA MET A 1 -40.35 -62.87 1.20
C MET A 1 -39.94 -61.68 0.28
N ARG A 2 -39.39 -62.09 -0.91
CA ARG A 2 -39.76 -61.58 -2.26
C ARG A 2 -39.65 -60.04 -2.43
N ARG A 3 -38.96 -59.44 -3.42
CA ARG A 3 -38.48 -59.84 -4.80
C ARG A 3 -37.42 -58.80 -5.18
N LEU A 4 -36.30 -59.22 -5.64
CA LEU A 4 -35.73 -59.10 -6.99
C LEU A 4 -36.45 -58.13 -7.96
N CYS A 5 -35.72 -57.11 -8.44
CA CYS A 5 -35.83 -56.70 -9.81
C CYS A 5 -34.48 -56.12 -10.28
N LEU A 6 -33.79 -56.89 -11.08
CA LEU A 6 -32.71 -56.49 -11.98
C LEU A 6 -33.32 -55.65 -13.11
N ILE A 7 -32.73 -54.55 -13.45
CA ILE A 7 -32.74 -53.98 -14.81
C ILE A 7 -31.36 -53.41 -15.10
N THR A 8 -30.64 -54.15 -15.94
CA THR A 8 -29.46 -53.72 -16.68
C THR A 8 -29.91 -52.84 -17.84
N LEU A 9 -29.31 -51.67 -17.97
CA LEU A 9 -29.31 -50.95 -19.24
C LEU A 9 -27.95 -50.28 -19.44
N LEU A 10 -27.20 -50.88 -20.36
CA LEU A 10 -26.05 -50.32 -21.03
C LEU A 10 -26.47 -49.04 -21.78
N ALA A 11 -25.78 -47.97 -21.53
CA ALA A 11 -25.72 -46.87 -22.48
C ALA A 11 -24.29 -46.30 -22.51
N SER A 12 -23.58 -46.76 -23.53
CA SER A 12 -22.36 -46.16 -24.03
C SER A 12 -22.68 -44.75 -24.50
N SER A 13 -22.09 -43.73 -23.89
CA SER A 13 -22.05 -42.41 -24.48
C SER A 13 -20.63 -41.87 -24.46
N LEU A 14 -20.14 -41.77 -25.64
CA LEU A 14 -18.91 -41.22 -26.14
C LEU A 14 -18.57 -39.90 -25.43
N LEU A 15 -17.45 -39.86 -24.70
CA LEU A 15 -16.80 -38.64 -24.26
C LEU A 15 -16.09 -38.04 -25.47
N TYR A 16 -16.76 -37.15 -26.18
CA TYR A 16 -16.08 -36.16 -27.03
C TYR A 16 -15.41 -35.15 -26.13
N GLY A 17 -14.12 -35.34 -25.92
CA GLY A 17 -13.26 -34.32 -25.34
C GLY A 17 -13.07 -33.19 -26.34
N CYS A 18 -13.72 -32.03 -26.11
CA CYS A 18 -13.30 -30.79 -26.72
C CYS A 18 -11.99 -30.36 -26.07
N ALA A 19 -10.87 -30.74 -26.69
CA ALA A 19 -9.61 -30.08 -26.46
C ALA A 19 -9.70 -28.69 -27.10
N GLY A 20 -10.16 -27.72 -26.33
CA GLY A 20 -10.01 -26.29 -26.68
C GLY A 20 -8.54 -25.96 -26.60
N GLU A 21 -7.86 -25.84 -27.75
CA GLU A 21 -6.56 -25.21 -27.82
C GLU A 21 -6.72 -23.76 -27.33
N MET A 22 -6.18 -23.50 -26.12
CA MET A 22 -5.95 -22.13 -25.67
C MET A 22 -4.86 -21.55 -26.56
N HIS A 23 -5.26 -20.83 -27.60
CA HIS A 23 -4.39 -19.90 -28.27
C HIS A 23 -4.00 -18.82 -27.26
N VAL A 24 -2.87 -19.00 -26.59
CA VAL A 24 -2.17 -17.90 -25.93
C VAL A 24 -1.75 -16.96 -27.04
N ALA A 25 -2.54 -15.93 -27.26
CA ALA A 25 -2.13 -14.79 -28.07
C ALA A 25 -0.86 -14.23 -27.41
N ARG A 26 0.27 -14.46 -28.04
CA ARG A 26 1.50 -13.74 -27.70
C ARG A 26 1.25 -12.29 -28.04
N ASP A 27 0.93 -11.49 -27.04
CA ASP A 27 0.95 -10.05 -27.15
C ASP A 27 2.40 -9.62 -27.42
N THR A 28 2.71 -9.47 -28.71
CA THR A 28 3.89 -8.70 -29.09
C THR A 28 3.66 -7.28 -28.62
N PRO A 29 4.63 -6.65 -27.95
CA PRO A 29 4.47 -5.27 -27.51
C PRO A 29 4.20 -4.38 -28.72
N ARG A 30 2.97 -3.90 -28.84
CA ARG A 30 2.58 -2.93 -29.86
C ARG A 30 3.36 -1.66 -29.57
N SER A 31 4.19 -1.24 -30.49
CA SER A 31 4.82 0.07 -30.42
C SER A 31 3.71 1.12 -30.59
N LEU A 32 3.31 1.73 -29.48
CA LEU A 32 2.36 2.83 -29.48
C LEU A 32 3.05 4.07 -30.06
N ALA A 33 2.69 4.44 -31.27
CA ALA A 33 3.10 5.72 -31.85
C ALA A 33 2.04 6.76 -31.53
N LEU A 34 2.48 7.94 -31.07
CA LEU A 34 1.61 9.12 -30.87
C LEU A 34 1.65 9.95 -32.15
N ASN A 35 0.51 10.24 -32.72
CA ASN A 35 0.38 11.15 -33.84
C ASN A 35 -0.50 12.36 -33.47
N TRP A 36 -0.13 13.54 -34.00
CA TRP A 36 -0.88 14.78 -33.83
C TRP A 36 -1.85 14.94 -35.01
N ASP A 37 -3.16 14.85 -34.75
CA ASP A 37 -4.20 15.09 -35.74
C ASP A 37 -5.19 16.14 -35.23
N ARG A 38 -5.39 17.21 -36.03
CA ARG A 38 -6.39 18.28 -35.81
C ARG A 38 -6.46 18.84 -34.38
N SER A 39 -5.30 19.15 -33.79
CA SER A 39 -5.15 19.69 -32.44
C SER A 39 -5.33 18.68 -31.26
N GLU A 40 -5.37 17.40 -31.52
CA GLU A 40 -5.39 16.36 -30.48
C GLU A 40 -4.33 15.27 -30.68
N TRP A 41 -3.77 14.75 -29.57
CA TRP A 41 -2.89 13.59 -29.60
C TRP A 41 -3.71 12.32 -29.65
N ARG A 42 -3.51 11.48 -30.67
CA ARG A 42 -4.16 10.17 -30.78
C ARG A 42 -3.15 9.05 -30.84
N PHE A 43 -3.51 7.93 -30.24
CA PHE A 43 -2.73 6.70 -30.38
C PHE A 43 -3.01 6.08 -31.75
N CYS A 44 -1.93 5.82 -32.48
CA CYS A 44 -1.99 5.14 -33.77
C CYS A 44 -1.72 3.64 -33.58
N ASP A 45 -2.71 2.82 -33.90
CA ASP A 45 -2.64 1.35 -33.88
C ASP A 45 -2.84 0.72 -35.27
N THR A 46 -2.93 1.56 -36.31
CA THR A 46 -3.15 1.10 -37.68
C THR A 46 -1.87 1.23 -38.54
N PRO A 47 -1.71 0.39 -39.57
CA PRO A 47 -0.55 0.45 -40.46
C PRO A 47 -0.43 1.74 -41.31
N GLU A 48 -1.46 2.56 -41.31
CA GLU A 48 -1.53 3.82 -42.05
C GLU A 48 -0.92 5.01 -41.31
N CYS A 49 -0.50 4.80 -40.05
CA CYS A 49 0.20 5.84 -39.32
C CYS A 49 1.55 6.15 -39.95
N ALA A 50 1.76 7.43 -40.21
CA ALA A 50 3.00 7.91 -40.80
C ALA A 50 4.22 7.49 -39.96
N LYS A 51 5.09 6.65 -40.51
CA LYS A 51 6.36 6.30 -39.86
C LYS A 51 7.26 7.53 -39.91
N PRO A 52 7.90 7.92 -38.79
CA PRO A 52 8.89 9.00 -38.83
C PRO A 52 10.02 8.64 -39.81
N THR A 53 10.16 9.42 -40.86
CA THR A 53 11.25 9.25 -41.79
C THR A 53 12.50 9.96 -41.27
N PRO A 54 13.74 9.39 -41.49
CA PRO A 54 14.97 9.98 -40.97
C PRO A 54 15.33 11.37 -41.52
N LYS A 55 14.51 11.90 -42.43
CA LYS A 55 14.75 13.22 -43.08
C LYS A 55 14.09 14.42 -42.38
N THR A 56 13.38 14.22 -41.27
CA THR A 56 12.78 15.33 -40.54
C THR A 56 13.63 15.74 -39.32
N VAL A 57 14.92 15.69 -39.43
CA VAL A 57 15.77 16.49 -38.55
C VAL A 57 15.79 17.90 -39.17
N LEU A 58 14.83 18.71 -38.77
CA LEU A 58 14.94 20.15 -38.95
C LEU A 58 16.19 20.59 -38.19
N LEU A 59 17.20 21.03 -38.90
CA LEU A 59 18.26 21.85 -38.33
C LEU A 59 17.59 23.10 -37.73
N VAL A 60 17.27 22.99 -36.45
CA VAL A 60 16.88 24.17 -35.67
C VAL A 60 18.14 25.02 -35.62
N ALA A 61 18.15 26.10 -36.40
CA ALA A 61 19.16 27.13 -36.29
C ALA A 61 19.27 27.52 -34.81
N SER A 62 20.48 27.42 -34.26
CA SER A 62 20.77 27.77 -32.87
C SER A 62 20.22 29.18 -32.64
N PRO A 63 19.35 29.35 -31.63
CA PRO A 63 18.91 30.69 -31.25
C PRO A 63 20.15 31.52 -30.87
N PRO A 64 20.16 32.85 -31.18
CA PRO A 64 21.26 33.70 -30.80
C PRO A 64 21.52 33.57 -29.30
N LEU A 65 22.82 33.53 -28.94
CA LEU A 65 23.26 33.57 -27.55
C LEU A 65 22.66 34.83 -26.88
N VAL A 66 21.51 34.69 -26.25
CA VAL A 66 21.03 35.66 -25.31
C VAL A 66 21.91 35.46 -24.07
N GLU A 67 22.72 36.45 -23.73
CA GLU A 67 23.47 36.47 -22.48
C GLU A 67 22.48 36.14 -21.35
N SER A 68 22.64 34.94 -20.80
CA SER A 68 21.90 34.46 -19.65
C SER A 68 22.28 35.39 -18.48
N VAL A 69 21.45 36.41 -18.22
CA VAL A 69 21.42 37.02 -16.91
C VAL A 69 21.21 35.90 -15.91
N ALA A 70 22.25 35.55 -15.20
CA ALA A 70 22.24 34.52 -14.16
C ALA A 70 21.21 34.95 -13.09
N GLN A 71 19.95 34.63 -13.31
CA GLN A 71 18.98 34.62 -12.24
C GLN A 71 19.47 33.56 -11.26
N LYS A 72 20.03 34.01 -10.14
CA LYS A 72 20.36 33.22 -8.97
C LYS A 72 19.05 32.54 -8.54
N GLN A 73 18.76 31.39 -9.15
CA GLN A 73 17.65 30.54 -8.72
C GLN A 73 17.94 30.21 -7.27
N LYS A 74 17.13 30.79 -6.38
CA LYS A 74 17.12 30.43 -4.97
C LYS A 74 16.82 28.94 -4.93
N GLU A 75 17.87 28.15 -4.67
CA GLU A 75 17.78 26.69 -4.53
C GLU A 75 16.61 26.38 -3.60
N PRO A 76 15.62 25.58 -4.02
CA PRO A 76 14.49 25.27 -3.14
C PRO A 76 15.06 24.58 -1.91
N ALA A 77 14.74 25.11 -0.73
CA ALA A 77 15.17 24.57 0.55
C ALA A 77 14.94 23.05 0.54
N ARG A 78 15.99 22.28 0.76
CA ARG A 78 15.92 20.81 0.76
C ARG A 78 15.04 20.37 1.91
N THR A 79 13.94 19.74 1.59
CA THR A 79 12.99 19.22 2.56
C THR A 79 13.31 17.74 2.77
N ILE A 80 13.76 17.37 3.95
CA ILE A 80 14.03 15.98 4.30
C ILE A 80 12.81 15.41 5.01
N THR A 81 12.20 14.36 4.43
CA THR A 81 11.13 13.60 5.07
C THR A 81 11.73 12.36 5.73
N THR A 82 11.56 12.24 7.03
CA THR A 82 12.02 11.10 7.82
C THR A 82 10.83 10.33 8.35
N THR A 83 10.88 8.98 8.27
CA THR A 83 9.86 8.10 8.85
C THR A 83 10.44 7.35 10.05
N ARG A 84 9.74 7.41 11.19
CA ARG A 84 10.10 6.70 12.42
C ARG A 84 8.96 5.78 12.83
N THR A 85 9.30 4.57 13.32
CA THR A 85 8.32 3.60 13.84
C THR A 85 8.47 3.44 15.35
N ILE A 86 7.34 3.46 16.06
CA ILE A 86 7.25 3.25 17.52
C ILE A 86 6.17 2.20 17.78
N SER A 87 6.48 1.24 18.64
CA SER A 87 5.54 0.20 19.06
C SER A 87 5.05 0.42 20.48
N LEU A 88 3.74 0.39 20.66
CA LEU A 88 3.05 0.60 21.94
C LEU A 88 2.45 -0.73 22.41
N PRO A 89 2.87 -1.28 23.56
CA PRO A 89 2.39 -2.57 24.06
C PRO A 89 0.98 -2.45 24.66
N PHE A 90 0.21 -3.54 24.53
CA PHE A 90 -1.13 -3.67 25.10
C PHE A 90 -1.27 -4.95 25.94
N LYS A 91 -2.09 -4.84 26.98
CA LYS A 91 -2.45 -6.00 27.82
C LYS A 91 -3.38 -6.96 27.05
N PHE A 92 -3.38 -8.21 27.48
CA PHE A 92 -4.29 -9.21 26.94
C PHE A 92 -5.76 -8.74 27.06
N ALA A 93 -6.55 -9.02 26.03
CA ALA A 93 -7.97 -8.68 25.92
C ALA A 93 -8.32 -7.21 26.27
N SER A 94 -7.38 -6.28 26.09
CA SER A 94 -7.55 -4.87 26.41
C SER A 94 -7.18 -3.97 25.23
N ALA A 95 -7.98 -2.91 25.05
CA ALA A 95 -7.68 -1.79 24.16
C ALA A 95 -7.35 -0.50 24.95
N LYS A 96 -7.20 -0.58 26.28
CA LYS A 96 -6.85 0.57 27.10
C LYS A 96 -5.37 0.93 26.93
N VAL A 97 -5.09 2.18 26.55
CA VAL A 97 -3.72 2.72 26.52
C VAL A 97 -3.17 2.77 27.95
N THR A 98 -1.97 2.22 28.13
CA THR A 98 -1.31 2.19 29.45
C THR A 98 -0.57 3.50 29.71
N VAL A 99 -0.35 3.83 30.99
CA VAL A 99 0.46 5.02 31.38
C VAL A 99 1.85 4.98 30.73
N GLN A 100 2.42 3.78 30.60
CA GLN A 100 3.71 3.60 29.92
C GLN A 100 3.62 3.95 28.44
N ALA A 101 2.56 3.50 27.74
CA ALA A 101 2.33 3.84 26.34
C ALA A 101 2.13 5.34 26.15
N GLU A 102 1.39 6.01 27.06
CA GLU A 102 1.22 7.47 27.05
C GLU A 102 2.54 8.22 27.22
N LYS A 103 3.44 7.74 28.10
CA LYS A 103 4.79 8.30 28.25
C LYS A 103 5.62 8.11 26.99
N ILE A 104 5.56 6.94 26.35
CA ILE A 104 6.27 6.67 25.08
C ILE A 104 5.79 7.65 24.01
N ILE A 105 4.49 7.86 23.88
CA ILE A 105 3.90 8.81 22.93
C ILE A 105 4.45 10.21 23.24
N ARG A 106 4.32 10.69 24.47
CA ARG A 106 4.78 12.03 24.86
C ARG A 106 6.25 12.25 24.51
N ASN A 107 7.13 11.36 24.96
CA ASN A 107 8.56 11.47 24.68
C ASN A 107 8.88 11.44 23.19
N ALA A 108 8.06 10.69 22.42
CA ALA A 108 8.25 10.59 20.98
C ALA A 108 7.92 11.89 20.23
N PHE A 109 7.01 12.72 20.76
CA PHE A 109 6.54 13.93 20.12
C PHE A 109 7.08 15.22 20.73
N GLU A 110 7.70 15.17 21.92
CA GLU A 110 8.31 16.35 22.57
C GLU A 110 9.50 16.96 21.78
N GLN A 111 10.20 16.13 20.99
CA GLN A 111 11.42 16.54 20.28
C GLN A 111 11.27 16.48 18.76
N GLN A 112 10.05 16.47 18.25
CA GLN A 112 9.80 16.28 16.83
C GLN A 112 9.63 17.63 16.11
N GLY A 113 10.15 17.70 14.88
CA GLY A 113 9.80 18.76 13.93
C GLY A 113 8.33 18.67 13.51
N THR A 114 7.97 19.31 12.41
CA THR A 114 6.61 19.27 11.89
C THR A 114 6.21 17.84 11.50
N VAL A 115 5.21 17.30 12.19
CA VAL A 115 4.62 15.99 11.88
C VAL A 115 3.65 16.16 10.72
N ASN A 116 3.86 15.41 9.64
CA ASN A 116 2.98 15.45 8.46
C ASN A 116 1.85 14.44 8.59
N SER A 117 2.21 13.18 8.83
CA SER A 117 1.23 12.10 8.92
C SER A 117 1.66 11.05 9.93
N ILE A 118 0.67 10.39 10.50
CA ILE A 118 0.83 9.30 11.46
C ILE A 118 -0.05 8.14 11.02
N LEU A 119 0.57 7.01 10.67
CA LEU A 119 -0.17 5.78 10.41
C LEU A 119 -0.18 4.93 11.68
N VAL A 120 -1.38 4.66 12.20
CA VAL A 120 -1.63 3.91 13.44
C VAL A 120 -2.13 2.51 13.09
N ILE A 121 -1.31 1.48 13.30
CA ILE A 121 -1.63 0.09 12.94
C ILE A 121 -1.85 -0.73 14.20
N GLY A 122 -3.09 -1.17 14.43
CA GLY A 122 -3.41 -2.08 15.53
C GLY A 122 -3.09 -3.53 15.17
N ARG A 123 -2.52 -4.25 16.14
CA ARG A 123 -2.13 -5.65 16.03
C ARG A 123 -2.55 -6.47 17.24
N THR A 124 -2.63 -7.79 17.06
CA THR A 124 -2.95 -8.74 18.12
C THR A 124 -1.97 -9.92 18.12
N ASP A 125 -2.10 -10.77 19.10
CA ASP A 125 -1.55 -12.13 19.08
C ASP A 125 -2.44 -13.06 18.22
N ASP A 126 -2.18 -14.36 18.26
CA ASP A 126 -2.88 -15.40 17.49
C ASP A 126 -4.10 -15.99 18.20
N LEU A 127 -4.36 -15.64 19.47
CA LEU A 127 -5.46 -16.20 20.24
C LEU A 127 -6.82 -15.63 19.80
N GLY A 128 -7.81 -16.53 19.65
CA GLY A 128 -9.17 -16.18 19.29
C GLY A 128 -9.44 -16.15 17.77
N SER A 129 -10.65 -15.79 17.38
CA SER A 129 -11.06 -15.72 15.98
C SER A 129 -10.47 -14.52 15.24
N GLN A 130 -10.40 -14.59 13.92
CA GLN A 130 -9.95 -13.47 13.09
C GLN A 130 -10.82 -12.23 13.32
N VAL A 131 -12.15 -12.39 13.29
CA VAL A 131 -13.11 -11.29 13.47
C VAL A 131 -12.94 -10.58 14.81
N PHE A 132 -12.70 -11.35 15.89
CA PHE A 132 -12.44 -10.79 17.21
C PHE A 132 -11.13 -9.98 17.22
N ASN A 133 -10.07 -10.53 16.62
CA ASN A 133 -8.77 -9.90 16.58
C ASN A 133 -8.75 -8.63 15.71
N ASP A 134 -9.46 -8.62 14.60
CA ASP A 134 -9.59 -7.42 13.76
C ASP A 134 -10.32 -6.29 14.48
N ARG A 135 -11.38 -6.64 15.22
CA ARG A 135 -12.10 -5.69 16.08
C ARG A 135 -11.18 -5.15 17.18
N MET A 136 -10.46 -6.03 17.88
CA MET A 136 -9.54 -5.65 18.96
C MET A 136 -8.41 -4.75 18.44
N ALA A 137 -7.82 -5.11 17.30
CA ALA A 137 -6.79 -4.31 16.64
C ALA A 137 -7.31 -2.90 16.30
N LYS A 138 -8.53 -2.81 15.75
CA LYS A 138 -9.18 -1.52 15.45
C LYS A 138 -9.39 -0.69 16.72
N GLN A 139 -9.93 -1.29 17.78
CA GLN A 139 -10.17 -0.59 19.05
C GLN A 139 -8.87 -0.05 19.65
N ARG A 140 -7.77 -0.82 19.62
CA ARG A 140 -6.45 -0.38 20.07
C ARG A 140 -5.95 0.81 19.28
N ALA A 141 -6.03 0.72 17.96
CA ALA A 141 -5.58 1.79 17.08
C ALA A 141 -6.39 3.09 17.29
N VAL A 142 -7.70 2.99 17.45
CA VAL A 142 -8.57 4.13 17.78
C VAL A 142 -8.19 4.75 19.12
N ALA A 143 -7.99 3.94 20.17
CA ALA A 143 -7.62 4.43 21.49
C ALA A 143 -6.28 5.19 21.49
N VAL A 144 -5.32 4.72 20.68
CA VAL A 144 -4.05 5.43 20.49
C VAL A 144 -4.25 6.73 19.72
N ALA A 145 -5.03 6.73 18.63
CA ALA A 145 -5.32 7.95 17.86
C ALA A 145 -6.00 9.03 18.71
N GLU A 146 -6.94 8.64 19.58
CA GLU A 146 -7.56 9.53 20.55
C GLU A 146 -6.55 10.08 21.57
N THR A 147 -5.60 9.25 22.00
CA THR A 147 -4.54 9.67 22.94
C THR A 147 -3.61 10.68 22.27
N LEU A 148 -3.22 10.47 21.00
CA LEU A 148 -2.43 11.41 20.23
C LEU A 148 -3.12 12.78 20.14
N LYS A 149 -4.42 12.79 19.81
CA LYS A 149 -5.22 14.01 19.74
C LYS A 149 -5.30 14.73 21.10
N ARG A 150 -5.53 13.99 22.20
CA ARG A 150 -5.53 14.58 23.55
C ARG A 150 -4.20 15.18 23.96
N GLN A 151 -3.11 14.63 23.49
CA GLN A 151 -1.75 15.16 23.75
C GLN A 151 -1.39 16.31 22.81
N GLY A 152 -2.30 16.77 21.94
CA GLY A 152 -2.09 17.90 21.05
C GLY A 152 -1.22 17.58 19.84
N VAL A 153 -1.02 16.31 19.52
CA VAL A 153 -0.23 15.92 18.34
C VAL A 153 -0.98 16.35 17.08
N GLN A 154 -0.30 17.17 16.26
CA GLN A 154 -0.81 17.64 14.98
C GLN A 154 -0.34 16.71 13.86
N GLY A 155 -1.09 16.63 12.76
CA GLY A 155 -0.80 15.81 11.60
C GLY A 155 -1.99 14.95 11.18
N ASP A 156 -1.93 14.41 9.97
CA ASP A 156 -2.96 13.50 9.47
C ASP A 156 -2.83 12.12 10.12
N ILE A 157 -3.89 11.65 10.80
CA ILE A 157 -3.89 10.36 11.48
C ILE A 157 -4.70 9.37 10.66
N GLU A 158 -4.02 8.38 10.07
CA GLU A 158 -4.62 7.23 9.41
C GLU A 158 -4.65 6.03 10.36
N ILE A 159 -5.79 5.33 10.43
CA ILE A 159 -5.97 4.15 11.29
C ILE A 159 -6.11 2.90 10.42
N ARG A 160 -5.29 1.89 10.70
CA ARG A 160 -5.38 0.56 10.09
C ARG A 160 -5.51 -0.53 11.15
N SER A 161 -6.28 -1.55 10.83
CA SER A 161 -6.46 -2.75 11.65
C SER A 161 -5.84 -3.94 10.93
N GLN A 162 -4.89 -4.59 11.57
CA GLN A 162 -4.22 -5.80 11.08
C GLN A 162 -4.09 -6.79 12.25
N GLY A 163 -5.20 -7.43 12.64
CA GLY A 163 -5.28 -8.26 13.83
C GLY A 163 -4.23 -9.37 13.86
N LYS A 164 -4.57 -10.54 13.33
CA LYS A 164 -3.69 -11.72 13.32
C LYS A 164 -2.70 -11.66 12.14
N CYS A 165 -1.83 -10.68 12.14
CA CYS A 165 -0.84 -10.46 11.07
C CYS A 165 0.47 -9.93 11.61
N CYS A 166 1.51 -10.21 10.86
CA CYS A 166 2.78 -9.48 10.94
C CYS A 166 3.38 -9.52 12.36
N TYR A 167 3.46 -10.72 12.91
CA TYR A 167 4.02 -10.97 14.22
C TYR A 167 5.51 -10.62 14.26
N THR A 168 5.94 -10.02 15.35
CA THR A 168 7.36 -9.71 15.60
C THR A 168 8.09 -10.89 16.21
N THR A 169 7.33 -11.76 16.89
CA THR A 169 7.84 -12.99 17.52
C THR A 169 6.85 -14.12 17.30
N THR A 170 7.30 -15.37 17.51
CA THR A 170 6.40 -16.52 17.54
C THR A 170 5.36 -16.34 18.66
N ASN A 171 4.17 -16.96 18.51
CA ASN A 171 3.13 -16.93 19.54
C ASN A 171 3.22 -18.14 20.51
N SER A 172 4.41 -18.70 20.70
CA SER A 172 4.61 -19.94 21.45
C SER A 172 4.53 -19.76 22.98
N SER A 173 4.84 -18.57 23.49
CA SER A 173 4.74 -18.23 24.91
C SER A 173 3.94 -16.98 25.16
N GLU A 174 3.54 -16.74 26.40
CA GLU A 174 2.81 -15.52 26.77
C GLU A 174 3.67 -14.27 26.58
N GLU A 175 4.96 -14.34 26.88
CA GLU A 175 5.91 -13.25 26.67
C GLU A 175 6.02 -12.89 25.20
N SER A 176 6.02 -13.89 24.32
CA SER A 176 6.04 -13.71 22.87
C SER A 176 4.72 -13.10 22.36
N ARG A 177 3.58 -13.61 22.82
CA ARG A 177 2.26 -13.05 22.50
C ARG A 177 2.12 -11.60 22.98
N ALA A 178 2.64 -11.30 24.18
CA ALA A 178 2.62 -9.94 24.71
C ALA A 178 3.33 -8.92 23.79
N LYS A 179 4.41 -9.31 23.12
CA LYS A 179 5.11 -8.48 22.13
C LYS A 179 4.29 -8.27 20.85
N ASN A 180 3.45 -9.23 20.51
CA ASN A 180 2.56 -9.14 19.33
C ASN A 180 1.33 -8.28 19.59
N ARG A 181 0.87 -8.17 20.86
CA ARG A 181 -0.23 -7.27 21.26
C ARG A 181 0.25 -5.82 21.33
N ARG A 182 0.28 -5.17 20.19
CA ARG A 182 0.85 -3.82 20.06
C ARG A 182 0.06 -2.93 19.10
N VAL A 183 0.39 -1.67 19.13
CA VAL A 183 0.05 -0.71 18.07
C VAL A 183 1.35 -0.13 17.54
N ASP A 184 1.54 -0.19 16.24
CA ASP A 184 2.68 0.42 15.57
C ASP A 184 2.29 1.82 15.06
N LEU A 185 3.08 2.83 15.42
CA LEU A 185 2.97 4.20 14.93
C LEU A 185 4.07 4.44 13.91
N HIS A 186 3.70 4.72 12.67
CA HIS A 186 4.63 5.20 11.65
C HIS A 186 4.45 6.71 11.52
N ILE A 187 5.45 7.46 11.94
CA ILE A 187 5.41 8.91 12.03
C ILE A 187 6.28 9.48 10.91
N SER A 188 5.67 10.25 10.01
CA SER A 188 6.38 11.01 8.97
C SER A 188 6.55 12.45 9.41
N THR A 189 7.80 12.89 9.48
CA THR A 189 8.17 14.28 9.85
C THR A 189 8.94 14.95 8.72
N THR A 190 8.75 16.25 8.60
CA THR A 190 9.50 17.08 7.67
C THR A 190 10.37 18.06 8.42
N GLN A 191 11.65 18.11 8.05
CA GLN A 191 12.60 19.11 8.51
C GLN A 191 13.02 19.96 7.31
N LYS A 192 13.05 21.28 7.50
CA LYS A 192 13.65 22.23 6.54
C LYS A 192 15.09 22.44 6.96
N GLU A 193 16.02 22.19 6.06
CA GLU A 193 17.41 22.64 6.21
C GLU A 193 17.56 24.09 5.81
#